data_7a38d21fbfa4ab88ac6c25ddaa239330
#
_entry.id   7a38d21fbfa4ab88ac6c25ddaa239330
#
_cell.length_a   1.000
_cell.length_b   1.000
_cell.length_c   1.000
_cell.angle_alpha   90.00
_cell.angle_beta   90.00
_cell.angle_gamma   90.00
#
_symmetry.space_group_name_H-M   'P 1'
#
loop_
_entity.id
_entity.type
_entity.pdbx_description
1 polymer ?
#
loop_
_entity_poly.entity_id
_entity_poly.type
_entity_poly.pdbx_seq_one_letter_code
_entity_poly.pdbx_strand_id
1 'polypeptide(L)'
;MITEKSGKVVKGLGGLFDVRIFDTGEVISCRAKGNLKRDEEKVLVGDNVTVALDDSTPDGVVISLVSERKNALIRPPMANLDYLFIVFAAAKPSPVIETVDKLISIAEHHGIEPVVVITKSDIGDAAEEYAEIYRLAGIATFITSSENGEGTKALSDYIEKNIVCGRTAAFAGASGVGKSTLMNRLFPNLSLKTAEISRKIERGRHTTRHVEIFPLADEVGTGFLADTPGFSLIDFARFDFYSLDDLFVTFREFVPYVGKCRYVDCSHTGEGADVCALAEAVAEGRIATSRLESYRSIYNVLKNKKEYDK
;
A
#
# COMPACT_ATOMS: atom_id res chain seq x y z
N MET A 1 -6.52 35.93 16.99
CA MET A 1 -6.09 35.45 15.67
C MET A 1 -6.06 33.92 15.75
N ILE A 2 -6.89 33.28 14.94
CA ILE A 2 -6.86 31.80 14.87
C ILE A 2 -5.53 31.42 14.18
N THR A 3 -4.63 30.79 14.90
CA THR A 3 -3.39 30.31 14.31
C THR A 3 -3.66 28.95 13.69
N GLU A 4 -3.73 28.91 12.36
CA GLU A 4 -3.89 27.67 11.60
C GLU A 4 -2.53 27.05 11.34
N LYS A 5 -2.42 25.72 11.48
CA LYS A 5 -1.24 24.93 11.18
C LYS A 5 -1.60 23.77 10.26
N SER A 6 -0.79 23.52 9.26
CA SER A 6 -0.97 22.36 8.37
C SER A 6 -0.16 21.16 8.87
N GLY A 7 -0.73 19.96 8.76
CA GLY A 7 -0.07 18.73 9.21
C GLY A 7 -0.67 17.47 8.60
N LYS A 8 -0.10 16.34 8.97
CA LYS A 8 -0.55 14.99 8.58
C LYS A 8 -1.09 14.24 9.79
N VAL A 9 -2.24 13.60 9.62
CA VAL A 9 -2.80 12.69 10.65
C VAL A 9 -1.92 11.44 10.70
N VAL A 10 -1.21 11.26 11.80
CA VAL A 10 -0.28 10.12 11.97
C VAL A 10 -0.90 8.99 12.80
N LYS A 11 -1.94 9.27 13.56
CA LYS A 11 -2.67 8.28 14.35
C LYS A 11 -4.11 8.72 14.58
N GLY A 12 -5.03 7.74 14.66
CA GLY A 12 -6.44 8.00 14.96
C GLY A 12 -7.04 6.90 15.83
N LEU A 13 -7.63 7.27 16.97
CA LEU A 13 -8.28 6.34 17.89
C LEU A 13 -9.48 7.00 18.58
N GLY A 14 -10.66 6.41 18.45
CA GLY A 14 -11.86 6.86 19.17
C GLY A 14 -12.26 8.33 18.89
N GLY A 15 -11.94 8.86 17.70
CA GLY A 15 -12.21 10.24 17.32
C GLY A 15 -11.21 11.26 17.85
N LEU A 16 -10.12 10.82 18.48
CA LEU A 16 -8.92 11.59 18.78
C LEU A 16 -7.87 11.30 17.72
N PHE A 17 -7.22 12.34 17.21
CA PHE A 17 -6.23 12.25 16.14
C PHE A 17 -4.93 12.92 16.58
N ASP A 18 -3.81 12.26 16.34
CA ASP A 18 -2.49 12.85 16.46
C ASP A 18 -2.08 13.40 15.10
N VAL A 19 -1.81 14.67 15.03
CA VAL A 19 -1.43 15.40 13.82
C VAL A 19 0.00 15.89 13.95
N ARG A 20 0.89 15.42 13.05
CA ARG A 20 2.26 15.95 12.96
C ARG A 20 2.24 17.20 12.07
N ILE A 21 2.63 18.32 12.63
CA ILE A 21 2.69 19.62 11.95
C ILE A 21 3.88 19.63 10.98
N PHE A 22 3.66 20.09 9.76
CA PHE A 22 4.69 20.03 8.71
C PHE A 22 5.88 20.95 9.00
N ASP A 23 5.64 22.16 9.53
CA ASP A 23 6.68 23.17 9.70
C ASP A 23 7.57 22.92 10.94
N THR A 24 6.99 22.35 12.00
CA THR A 24 7.68 22.18 13.29
C THR A 24 8.01 20.74 13.64
N GLY A 25 7.37 19.76 12.99
CA GLY A 25 7.45 18.38 13.36
C GLY A 25 6.77 18.03 14.70
N GLU A 26 6.16 19.01 15.36
CA GLU A 26 5.39 18.81 16.59
C GLU A 26 4.17 17.93 16.33
N VAL A 27 3.82 17.09 17.29
CA VAL A 27 2.60 16.28 17.24
C VAL A 27 1.55 16.88 18.19
N ILE A 28 0.39 17.23 17.62
CA ILE A 28 -0.73 17.81 18.34
C ILE A 28 -1.88 16.80 18.34
N SER A 29 -2.39 16.47 19.53
CA SER A 29 -3.58 15.62 19.68
C SER A 29 -4.83 16.50 19.66
N CYS A 30 -5.77 16.20 18.77
CA CYS A 30 -6.98 17.00 18.58
C CYS A 30 -8.15 16.17 18.05
N ARG A 31 -9.35 16.75 18.06
CA ARG A 31 -10.57 16.17 17.53
C ARG A 31 -10.96 16.82 16.19
N ALA A 32 -11.73 16.11 15.39
CA ALA A 32 -12.32 16.70 14.20
C ALA A 32 -13.49 17.65 14.60
N LYS A 33 -13.59 18.81 13.95
CA LYS A 33 -14.69 19.76 14.11
C LYS A 33 -16.03 19.07 13.78
N GLY A 34 -17.11 19.53 14.43
CA GLY A 34 -18.43 18.86 14.40
C GLY A 34 -19.03 18.66 13.01
N ASN A 35 -18.76 19.56 12.04
CA ASN A 35 -19.17 19.42 10.64
C ASN A 35 -18.44 18.26 9.92
N LEU A 36 -17.14 18.10 10.14
CA LEU A 36 -16.34 16.98 9.58
C LEU A 36 -16.76 15.60 10.11
N LYS A 37 -17.54 15.55 11.20
CA LYS A 37 -18.12 14.30 11.73
C LYS A 37 -19.42 13.91 11.01
N ARG A 38 -20.09 14.83 10.33
CA ARG A 38 -21.40 14.65 9.68
C ARG A 38 -21.27 14.37 8.19
N ASP A 39 -20.18 14.86 7.57
CA ASP A 39 -19.89 14.59 6.19
C ASP A 39 -19.44 13.11 6.04
N GLU A 40 -19.75 12.47 4.93
CA GLU A 40 -19.45 11.05 4.65
C GLU A 40 -17.95 10.73 4.69
N GLU A 41 -17.10 11.76 4.67
CA GLU A 41 -15.65 11.65 4.74
C GLU A 41 -15.12 11.72 6.17
N LYS A 42 -15.05 10.55 6.82
CA LYS A 42 -14.34 10.42 8.10
C LYS A 42 -12.86 10.76 7.93
N VAL A 43 -12.29 11.47 8.90
CA VAL A 43 -10.83 11.69 8.97
C VAL A 43 -10.11 10.35 9.05
N LEU A 44 -9.14 10.15 8.17
CA LEU A 44 -8.31 8.94 8.07
C LEU A 44 -6.87 9.23 8.49
N VAL A 45 -6.18 8.21 8.95
CA VAL A 45 -4.71 8.26 9.08
C VAL A 45 -4.11 8.48 7.69
N GLY A 46 -3.14 9.38 7.58
CA GLY A 46 -2.57 9.81 6.30
C GLY A 46 -3.20 11.07 5.69
N ASP A 47 -4.34 11.54 6.21
CA ASP A 47 -4.92 12.80 5.75
C ASP A 47 -3.98 13.99 5.99
N ASN A 48 -3.90 14.86 5.02
CA ASN A 48 -3.36 16.20 5.20
C ASN A 48 -4.47 17.09 5.72
N VAL A 49 -4.22 17.79 6.83
CA VAL A 49 -5.26 18.53 7.55
C VAL A 49 -4.77 19.91 7.96
N THR A 50 -5.73 20.82 8.18
CA THR A 50 -5.50 22.08 8.89
C THR A 50 -5.99 21.94 10.30
N VAL A 51 -5.14 22.27 11.26
CA VAL A 51 -5.43 22.33 12.69
C VAL A 51 -5.59 23.80 13.07
N ALA A 52 -6.71 24.13 13.70
CA ALA A 52 -7.00 25.48 14.16
C ALA A 52 -7.16 25.52 15.69
N LEU A 53 -6.74 26.61 16.32
CA LEU A 53 -7.07 26.90 17.71
C LEU A 53 -8.55 27.20 17.80
N ASP A 54 -9.25 26.57 18.73
CA ASP A 54 -10.67 26.81 19.01
C ASP A 54 -10.89 26.84 20.52
N ASP A 55 -10.89 28.05 21.08
CA ASP A 55 -11.09 28.29 22.52
C ASP A 55 -12.45 27.82 23.01
N SER A 56 -13.38 27.47 22.11
CA SER A 56 -14.71 26.94 22.46
C SER A 56 -14.68 25.44 22.77
N THR A 57 -13.60 24.76 22.46
CA THR A 57 -13.42 23.32 22.75
C THR A 57 -12.59 23.10 24.01
N PRO A 58 -12.87 22.06 24.80
CA PRO A 58 -12.08 21.75 26.00
C PRO A 58 -10.60 21.58 25.74
N ASP A 59 -10.25 21.06 24.54
CA ASP A 59 -8.89 20.77 24.13
C ASP A 59 -8.21 21.98 23.42
N GLY A 60 -8.96 23.06 23.15
CA GLY A 60 -8.47 24.30 22.54
C GLY A 60 -7.98 24.15 21.09
N VAL A 61 -8.04 22.95 20.51
CA VAL A 61 -7.49 22.64 19.18
C VAL A 61 -8.38 21.63 18.44
N VAL A 62 -8.66 21.90 17.15
CA VAL A 62 -9.49 21.02 16.32
C VAL A 62 -8.91 20.88 14.92
N ILE A 63 -9.17 19.74 14.25
CA ILE A 63 -9.04 19.62 12.80
C ILE A 63 -10.20 20.43 12.18
N SER A 64 -9.87 21.52 11.50
CA SER A 64 -10.83 22.43 10.86
C SER A 64 -11.11 22.08 9.41
N LEU A 65 -10.12 21.46 8.71
CA LEU A 65 -10.20 21.11 7.30
C LEU A 65 -9.43 19.81 7.02
N VAL A 66 -9.98 18.95 6.16
CA VAL A 66 -9.27 17.84 5.51
C VAL A 66 -9.01 18.26 4.07
N SER A 67 -7.75 18.20 3.64
CA SER A 67 -7.37 18.49 2.25
C SER A 67 -7.82 17.38 1.33
N GLU A 68 -7.95 17.67 0.03
CA GLU A 68 -8.24 16.67 -0.99
C GLU A 68 -7.25 15.51 -0.93
N ARG A 69 -7.77 14.30 -0.97
CA ARG A 69 -6.99 13.06 -0.93
C ARG A 69 -6.51 12.68 -2.32
N LYS A 70 -5.26 12.26 -2.45
CA LYS A 70 -4.77 11.59 -3.67
C LYS A 70 -5.45 10.23 -3.85
N ASN A 71 -5.61 9.51 -2.75
CA ASN A 71 -6.26 8.21 -2.68
C ASN A 71 -6.75 7.94 -1.25
N ALA A 72 -7.65 6.96 -1.13
CA ALA A 72 -8.11 6.44 0.15
C ALA A 72 -8.32 4.94 0.03
N LEU A 73 -7.69 4.17 0.91
CA LEU A 73 -7.82 2.72 0.95
C LEU A 73 -8.93 2.31 1.92
N ILE A 74 -9.68 1.26 1.54
CA ILE A 74 -10.71 0.67 2.39
C ILE A 74 -10.09 -0.20 3.47
N ARG A 75 -9.00 -0.90 3.11
CA ARG A 75 -8.29 -1.83 4.02
C ARG A 75 -6.79 -1.86 3.74
N PRO A 76 -6.01 -1.47 4.74
CA PRO A 76 -6.42 -0.75 5.96
C PRO A 76 -6.97 0.63 5.62
N PRO A 77 -7.89 1.19 6.46
CA PRO A 77 -8.44 2.52 6.20
C PRO A 77 -7.36 3.59 6.41
N MET A 78 -6.82 4.09 5.31
CA MET A 78 -5.81 5.15 5.29
C MET A 78 -5.88 5.97 4.00
N ALA A 79 -5.34 7.18 4.04
CA ALA A 79 -5.33 8.11 2.92
C ALA A 79 -3.90 8.50 2.52
N ASN A 80 -3.75 9.01 1.29
CA ASN A 80 -2.53 9.61 0.77
C ASN A 80 -1.30 8.67 0.85
N LEU A 81 -1.46 7.40 0.49
CA LEU A 81 -0.38 6.46 0.33
C LEU A 81 0.29 6.68 -1.03
N ASP A 82 1.61 6.83 -1.07
CA ASP A 82 2.36 7.06 -2.30
C ASP A 82 3.04 5.78 -2.82
N TYR A 83 3.51 4.90 -1.90
CA TYR A 83 4.23 3.66 -2.24
C TYR A 83 3.73 2.48 -1.44
N LEU A 84 3.58 1.34 -2.12
CA LEU A 84 3.28 0.06 -1.48
C LEU A 84 4.40 -0.95 -1.74
N PHE A 85 5.22 -1.21 -0.72
CA PHE A 85 6.26 -2.25 -0.77
C PHE A 85 5.62 -3.62 -0.48
N ILE A 86 5.53 -4.45 -1.51
CA ILE A 86 4.91 -5.77 -1.46
C ILE A 86 5.99 -6.81 -1.21
N VAL A 87 6.00 -7.37 0.00
CA VAL A 87 7.07 -8.24 0.49
C VAL A 87 6.62 -9.69 0.46
N PHE A 88 7.39 -10.54 -0.20
CA PHE A 88 7.24 -11.99 -0.13
C PHE A 88 8.60 -12.69 -0.11
N ALA A 89 8.62 -13.97 0.26
CA ALA A 89 9.87 -14.72 0.40
C ALA A 89 10.15 -15.55 -0.86
N ALA A 90 11.42 -15.63 -1.26
CA ALA A 90 11.88 -16.56 -2.29
C ALA A 90 11.84 -18.03 -1.80
N ALA A 91 11.76 -18.23 -0.48
CA ALA A 91 11.67 -19.52 0.19
C ALA A 91 10.36 -19.66 0.98
N LYS A 92 10.32 -20.55 1.98
CA LYS A 92 9.14 -20.73 2.84
C LYS A 92 8.85 -19.48 3.72
N PRO A 93 7.59 -19.05 3.82
CA PRO A 93 6.41 -19.61 3.14
C PRO A 93 6.43 -19.30 1.64
N SER A 94 6.10 -20.30 0.81
CA SER A 94 6.06 -20.11 -0.65
C SER A 94 5.09 -18.99 -1.03
N PRO A 95 5.46 -18.10 -1.94
CA PRO A 95 4.62 -17.01 -2.34
C PRO A 95 3.38 -17.52 -3.11
N VAL A 96 2.25 -16.91 -2.83
CA VAL A 96 1.05 -17.03 -3.66
C VAL A 96 1.07 -15.84 -4.61
N ILE A 97 1.58 -16.04 -5.82
CA ILE A 97 1.79 -14.97 -6.82
C ILE A 97 0.50 -14.18 -7.08
N GLU A 98 -0.64 -14.84 -7.17
CA GLU A 98 -1.94 -14.19 -7.30
C GLU A 98 -2.21 -13.18 -6.17
N THR A 99 -1.78 -13.47 -4.95
CA THR A 99 -1.94 -12.52 -3.82
C THR A 99 -1.05 -11.29 -3.97
N VAL A 100 0.17 -11.47 -4.47
CA VAL A 100 1.08 -10.37 -4.80
C VAL A 100 0.47 -9.51 -5.89
N ASP A 101 -0.05 -10.13 -6.95
CA ASP A 101 -0.66 -9.45 -8.09
C ASP A 101 -1.94 -8.70 -7.70
N LYS A 102 -2.74 -9.25 -6.79
CA LYS A 102 -3.89 -8.56 -6.20
C LYS A 102 -3.49 -7.29 -5.46
N LEU A 103 -2.40 -7.33 -4.69
CA LEU A 103 -1.86 -6.15 -4.01
C LEU A 103 -1.39 -5.10 -5.01
N ILE A 104 -0.68 -5.53 -6.07
CA ILE A 104 -0.24 -4.66 -7.15
C ILE A 104 -1.43 -3.99 -7.82
N SER A 105 -2.44 -4.76 -8.21
CA SER A 105 -3.60 -4.22 -8.93
C SER A 105 -4.40 -3.21 -8.10
N ILE A 106 -4.52 -3.41 -6.79
CA ILE A 106 -5.12 -2.42 -5.88
C ILE A 106 -4.26 -1.15 -5.81
N ALA A 107 -2.95 -1.29 -5.69
CA ALA A 107 -2.04 -0.14 -5.67
C ALA A 107 -2.17 0.67 -6.97
N GLU A 108 -2.12 0.02 -8.13
CA GLU A 108 -2.29 0.64 -9.45
C GLU A 108 -3.62 1.38 -9.57
N HIS A 109 -4.72 0.76 -9.18
CA HIS A 109 -6.05 1.38 -9.24
C HIS A 109 -6.12 2.68 -8.44
N HIS A 110 -5.45 2.72 -7.29
CA HIS A 110 -5.42 3.90 -6.41
C HIS A 110 -4.28 4.89 -6.75
N GLY A 111 -3.53 4.70 -7.82
CA GLY A 111 -2.39 5.54 -8.17
C GLY A 111 -1.25 5.48 -7.14
N ILE A 112 -1.11 4.34 -6.46
CA ILE A 112 -0.03 4.05 -5.51
C ILE A 112 1.05 3.27 -6.25
N GLU A 113 2.31 3.72 -6.18
CA GLU A 113 3.41 3.03 -6.85
C GLU A 113 3.73 1.70 -6.13
N PRO A 114 3.53 0.54 -6.80
CA PRO A 114 3.92 -0.75 -6.24
C PRO A 114 5.42 -0.96 -6.36
N VAL A 115 6.03 -1.51 -5.31
CA VAL A 115 7.42 -1.93 -5.28
C VAL A 115 7.47 -3.36 -4.75
N VAL A 116 8.07 -4.27 -5.50
CA VAL A 116 8.21 -5.66 -5.12
C VAL A 116 9.51 -5.88 -4.36
N VAL A 117 9.42 -6.55 -3.21
CA VAL A 117 10.58 -6.89 -2.38
C VAL A 117 10.57 -8.39 -2.10
N ILE A 118 11.54 -9.10 -2.66
CA ILE A 118 11.72 -10.54 -2.54
C ILE A 118 12.77 -10.76 -1.44
N THR A 119 12.36 -11.40 -0.36
CA THR A 119 13.22 -11.67 0.79
C THR A 119 13.72 -13.11 0.80
N LYS A 120 14.66 -13.41 1.72
CA LYS A 120 15.25 -14.74 1.93
C LYS A 120 15.93 -15.30 0.69
N SER A 121 16.60 -14.45 -0.10
CA SER A 121 17.36 -14.86 -1.27
C SER A 121 18.54 -15.79 -0.93
N ASP A 122 18.98 -15.79 0.33
CA ASP A 122 20.03 -16.65 0.87
C ASP A 122 19.67 -18.14 0.97
N ILE A 123 18.36 -18.45 0.99
CA ILE A 123 17.84 -19.82 1.14
C ILE A 123 16.85 -20.24 0.06
N GLY A 124 16.62 -19.40 -0.94
CA GLY A 124 15.65 -19.66 -2.02
C GLY A 124 16.24 -19.39 -3.41
N ASP A 125 16.28 -20.41 -4.26
CA ASP A 125 16.85 -20.33 -5.62
C ASP A 125 15.93 -19.61 -6.62
N ALA A 126 14.65 -19.43 -6.30
CA ALA A 126 13.64 -18.88 -7.20
C ALA A 126 13.55 -17.33 -7.18
N ALA A 127 14.42 -16.64 -6.43
CA ALA A 127 14.35 -15.20 -6.27
C ALA A 127 14.41 -14.42 -7.59
N GLU A 128 15.31 -14.84 -8.49
CA GLU A 128 15.50 -14.19 -9.79
C GLU A 128 14.34 -14.49 -10.75
N GLU A 129 13.80 -15.72 -10.73
CA GLU A 129 12.61 -16.07 -11.51
C GLU A 129 11.41 -15.22 -11.12
N TYR A 130 11.16 -15.03 -9.82
CA TYR A 130 10.10 -14.13 -9.35
C TYR A 130 10.38 -12.67 -9.70
N ALA A 131 11.63 -12.23 -9.62
CA ALA A 131 11.99 -10.86 -9.94
C ALA A 131 11.73 -10.52 -11.41
N GLU A 132 12.01 -11.46 -12.31
CA GLU A 132 11.81 -11.29 -13.75
C GLU A 132 10.33 -11.06 -14.08
N ILE A 133 9.39 -11.75 -13.40
CA ILE A 133 7.94 -11.54 -13.58
C ILE A 133 7.59 -10.05 -13.43
N TYR A 134 8.10 -9.41 -12.39
CA TYR A 134 7.72 -8.02 -12.06
C TYR A 134 8.56 -6.99 -12.81
N ARG A 135 9.81 -7.31 -13.17
CA ARG A 135 10.63 -6.46 -14.04
C ARG A 135 10.03 -6.36 -15.44
N LEU A 136 9.54 -7.47 -16.02
CA LEU A 136 8.79 -7.47 -17.29
C LEU A 136 7.54 -6.58 -17.21
N ALA A 137 6.88 -6.53 -16.05
CA ALA A 137 5.76 -5.65 -15.82
C ALA A 137 6.17 -4.18 -15.59
N GLY A 138 7.47 -3.85 -15.57
CA GLY A 138 7.97 -2.49 -15.31
C GLY A 138 7.84 -2.05 -13.85
N ILE A 139 7.77 -3.01 -12.90
CA ILE A 139 7.65 -2.75 -11.47
C ILE A 139 9.04 -2.77 -10.83
N ALA A 140 9.35 -1.76 -10.02
CA ALA A 140 10.59 -1.72 -9.26
C ALA A 140 10.69 -2.96 -8.34
N THR A 141 11.75 -3.76 -8.51
CA THR A 141 11.87 -5.06 -7.85
C THR A 141 13.24 -5.21 -7.21
N PHE A 142 13.24 -5.58 -5.93
CA PHE A 142 14.44 -5.77 -5.11
C PHE A 142 14.49 -7.19 -4.56
N ILE A 143 15.62 -7.85 -4.75
CA ILE A 143 15.94 -9.12 -4.11
C ILE A 143 16.79 -8.81 -2.88
N THR A 144 16.40 -9.36 -1.73
CA THR A 144 17.04 -9.04 -0.45
C THR A 144 17.24 -10.28 0.42
N SER A 145 18.32 -10.28 1.20
CA SER A 145 18.50 -11.17 2.34
C SER A 145 18.73 -10.34 3.60
N SER A 146 17.89 -10.58 4.60
CA SER A 146 18.09 -9.97 5.90
C SER A 146 19.21 -10.66 6.71
N GLU A 147 19.63 -11.86 6.30
CA GLU A 147 20.70 -12.61 6.99
C GLU A 147 22.07 -12.03 6.62
N ASN A 148 22.40 -11.98 5.34
CA ASN A 148 23.70 -11.51 4.85
C ASN A 148 23.74 -10.03 4.43
N GLY A 149 22.58 -9.37 4.34
CA GLY A 149 22.45 -7.96 3.96
C GLY A 149 22.41 -7.67 2.45
N GLU A 150 22.43 -8.71 1.64
CA GLU A 150 22.34 -8.58 0.19
C GLU A 150 21.11 -7.77 -0.23
N GLY A 151 21.24 -6.88 -1.20
CA GLY A 151 20.18 -6.05 -1.76
C GLY A 151 19.56 -5.00 -0.81
N THR A 152 19.82 -5.07 0.51
CA THR A 152 19.20 -4.15 1.47
C THR A 152 19.66 -2.70 1.27
N LYS A 153 20.92 -2.50 0.84
CA LYS A 153 21.42 -1.15 0.55
C LYS A 153 20.71 -0.53 -0.65
N ALA A 154 20.53 -1.27 -1.74
CA ALA A 154 19.83 -0.77 -2.92
C ALA A 154 18.37 -0.40 -2.62
N LEU A 155 17.71 -1.19 -1.78
CA LEU A 155 16.35 -0.89 -1.30
C LEU A 155 16.33 0.36 -0.40
N SER A 156 17.32 0.52 0.51
CA SER A 156 17.45 1.71 1.36
C SER A 156 17.64 2.97 0.52
N ASP A 157 18.58 2.93 -0.43
CA ASP A 157 18.86 4.03 -1.35
C ASP A 157 17.61 4.43 -2.16
N TYR A 158 16.82 3.44 -2.59
CA TYR A 158 15.55 3.68 -3.28
C TYR A 158 14.52 4.38 -2.37
N ILE A 159 14.39 3.92 -1.13
CA ILE A 159 13.48 4.49 -0.13
C ILE A 159 13.91 5.93 0.18
N GLU A 160 15.17 6.17 0.48
CA GLU A 160 15.71 7.49 0.79
C GLU A 160 15.50 8.49 -0.35
N LYS A 161 15.61 8.03 -1.60
CA LYS A 161 15.39 8.86 -2.78
C LYS A 161 13.92 9.20 -3.03
N ASN A 162 13.02 8.25 -2.78
CA ASN A 162 11.63 8.33 -3.23
C ASN A 162 10.65 8.69 -2.12
N ILE A 163 10.94 8.33 -0.85
CA ILE A 163 10.03 8.57 0.28
C ILE A 163 10.47 9.83 1.03
N VAL A 164 10.31 10.96 0.38
CA VAL A 164 10.69 12.29 0.88
C VAL A 164 9.52 13.27 0.80
N CYS A 165 9.68 14.47 1.33
CA CYS A 165 8.71 15.57 1.19
C CYS A 165 7.27 15.20 1.57
N GLY A 166 7.10 14.50 2.69
CA GLY A 166 5.79 14.12 3.20
C GLY A 166 5.12 12.92 2.50
N ARG A 167 5.81 12.25 1.56
CA ARG A 167 5.32 11.01 0.94
C ARG A 167 5.21 9.90 1.97
N THR A 168 4.22 9.04 1.78
CA THR A 168 3.92 7.93 2.69
C THR A 168 4.13 6.60 1.98
N ALA A 169 4.88 5.70 2.60
CA ALA A 169 5.05 4.32 2.16
C ALA A 169 4.42 3.34 3.15
N ALA A 170 3.99 2.18 2.67
CA ALA A 170 3.54 1.08 3.50
C ALA A 170 4.19 -0.25 3.05
N PHE A 171 4.32 -1.21 3.97
CA PHE A 171 4.81 -2.55 3.68
C PHE A 171 3.68 -3.57 3.82
N ALA A 172 3.39 -4.27 2.74
CA ALA A 172 2.40 -5.35 2.66
C ALA A 172 3.09 -6.71 2.50
N GLY A 173 2.46 -7.78 2.94
CA GLY A 173 2.94 -9.14 2.73
C GLY A 173 2.47 -10.11 3.80
N ALA A 174 2.52 -11.40 3.49
CA ALA A 174 2.07 -12.48 4.37
C ALA A 174 2.88 -12.57 5.68
N SER A 175 2.34 -13.27 6.66
CA SER A 175 3.09 -13.55 7.88
C SER A 175 4.27 -14.49 7.60
N GLY A 176 5.42 -14.24 8.24
CA GLY A 176 6.60 -15.09 8.12
C GLY A 176 7.46 -14.87 6.89
N VAL A 177 7.12 -13.94 5.99
CA VAL A 177 7.94 -13.60 4.80
C VAL A 177 9.21 -12.81 5.13
N GLY A 178 9.45 -12.43 6.37
CA GLY A 178 10.64 -11.65 6.75
C GLY A 178 10.43 -10.14 6.77
N LYS A 179 9.19 -9.64 6.61
CA LYS A 179 8.87 -8.22 6.59
C LYS A 179 9.39 -7.44 7.81
N SER A 180 9.09 -7.91 9.03
CA SER A 180 9.55 -7.25 10.26
C SER A 180 11.07 -7.26 10.40
N THR A 181 11.72 -8.33 10.00
CA THR A 181 13.19 -8.44 10.02
C THR A 181 13.82 -7.45 9.05
N LEU A 182 13.25 -7.36 7.83
CA LEU A 182 13.68 -6.39 6.81
C LEU A 182 13.49 -4.95 7.30
N MET A 183 12.30 -4.63 7.84
CA MET A 183 12.00 -3.30 8.37
C MET A 183 12.93 -2.90 9.51
N ASN A 184 13.22 -3.81 10.44
CA ASN A 184 14.15 -3.57 11.53
C ASN A 184 15.58 -3.29 11.04
N ARG A 185 15.97 -3.89 9.93
CA ARG A 185 17.28 -3.65 9.29
C ARG A 185 17.32 -2.32 8.54
N LEU A 186 16.26 -1.98 7.81
CA LEU A 186 16.16 -0.72 7.07
C LEU A 186 15.98 0.49 8.00
N PHE A 187 15.23 0.30 9.10
CA PHE A 187 14.81 1.37 10.00
C PHE A 187 15.09 1.04 11.47
N PRO A 188 16.36 0.91 11.88
CA PRO A 188 16.70 0.49 13.25
C PRO A 188 16.16 1.44 14.32
N ASN A 189 16.07 2.73 14.03
CA ASN A 189 15.54 3.73 14.95
C ASN A 189 13.99 3.67 15.10
N LEU A 190 13.27 3.22 14.07
CA LEU A 190 11.81 3.02 14.15
C LEU A 190 11.44 1.74 14.87
N SER A 191 12.26 0.69 14.77
CA SER A 191 12.00 -0.61 15.40
C SER A 191 11.95 -0.53 16.92
N LEU A 192 12.74 0.34 17.52
CA LEU A 192 12.73 0.56 18.98
C LEU A 192 11.43 1.24 19.43
N LYS A 193 10.94 2.21 18.67
CA LYS A 193 9.67 2.90 18.96
C LYS A 193 8.46 1.97 18.78
N THR A 194 8.44 1.17 17.70
CA THR A 194 7.33 0.22 17.43
C THR A 194 7.31 -0.95 18.40
N ALA A 195 8.47 -1.44 18.85
CA ALA A 195 8.55 -2.50 19.86
C ALA A 195 8.03 -2.05 21.23
N GLU A 196 8.24 -0.81 21.65
CA GLU A 196 7.67 -0.24 22.87
C GLU A 196 6.14 -0.11 22.78
N ILE A 197 5.62 0.29 21.61
CA ILE A 197 4.19 0.41 21.34
C ILE A 197 3.53 -0.98 21.31
N SER A 198 4.12 -1.94 20.60
CA SER A 198 3.62 -3.32 20.54
C SER A 198 3.55 -3.98 21.92
N ARG A 199 4.56 -3.77 22.78
CA ARG A 199 4.54 -4.28 24.17
C ARG A 199 3.45 -3.64 25.04
N LYS A 200 3.07 -2.39 24.76
CA LYS A 200 1.93 -1.74 25.44
C LYS A 200 0.57 -2.29 24.95
N ILE A 201 0.48 -2.66 23.68
CA ILE A 201 -0.74 -3.22 23.06
C ILE A 201 -0.96 -4.69 23.45
N GLU A 202 0.10 -5.51 23.55
CA GLU A 202 -0.01 -6.92 23.96
C GLU A 202 -0.54 -7.11 25.40
N ARG A 203 -0.46 -6.09 26.26
CA ARG A 203 -1.05 -6.11 27.61
C ARG A 203 -2.55 -5.80 27.65
N GLY A 204 -3.15 -5.32 26.51
CA GLY A 204 -4.58 -5.07 26.37
C GLY A 204 -5.24 -6.08 25.42
N ARG A 205 -5.94 -7.07 25.96
CA ARG A 205 -6.74 -8.03 25.19
C ARG A 205 -7.76 -7.30 24.29
N HIS A 206 -7.82 -7.71 23.00
CA HIS A 206 -8.84 -7.31 22.01
C HIS A 206 -8.83 -5.82 21.63
N THR A 207 -7.85 -5.38 20.81
CA THR A 207 -7.96 -4.09 20.14
C THR A 207 -7.81 -4.25 18.63
N THR A 208 -8.75 -3.67 17.92
CA THR A 208 -8.76 -3.42 16.48
C THR A 208 -7.38 -2.91 16.08
N ARG A 209 -6.77 -3.55 15.09
CA ARG A 209 -5.45 -3.16 14.56
C ARG A 209 -5.57 -1.77 13.97
N HIS A 210 -4.95 -0.77 14.59
CA HIS A 210 -4.96 0.61 14.14
C HIS A 210 -3.79 0.86 13.20
N VAL A 211 -4.02 1.65 12.16
CA VAL A 211 -2.97 2.20 11.31
C VAL A 211 -2.25 3.29 12.09
N GLU A 212 -0.94 3.30 12.05
CA GLU A 212 -0.10 4.37 12.60
C GLU A 212 0.99 4.72 11.58
N ILE A 213 1.31 5.99 11.46
CA ILE A 213 2.31 6.50 10.52
C ILE A 213 3.47 7.10 11.32
N PHE A 214 4.69 6.72 10.96
CA PHE A 214 5.91 7.19 11.59
C PHE A 214 6.74 8.00 10.60
N PRO A 215 7.33 9.13 11.00
CA PRO A 215 8.32 9.81 10.16
C PRO A 215 9.56 8.93 9.99
N LEU A 216 10.15 8.92 8.80
CA LEU A 216 11.38 8.18 8.52
C LEU A 216 12.59 8.76 9.25
N ALA A 217 12.58 10.07 9.50
CA ALA A 217 13.55 10.78 10.32
C ALA A 217 12.84 11.83 11.19
N ASP A 218 13.50 12.29 12.25
CA ASP A 218 12.92 13.32 13.12
C ASP A 218 12.92 14.73 12.46
N GLU A 219 13.63 14.88 11.35
CA GLU A 219 13.73 16.12 10.59
C GLU A 219 12.41 16.51 9.90
N VAL A 220 12.20 17.81 9.75
CA VAL A 220 11.09 18.37 8.99
C VAL A 220 11.30 18.09 7.50
N GLY A 221 10.22 17.75 6.78
CA GLY A 221 10.30 17.43 5.36
C GLY A 221 10.66 15.99 5.02
N THR A 222 10.80 15.11 6.03
CA THR A 222 11.00 13.68 5.82
C THR A 222 9.74 13.00 5.26
N GLY A 223 9.91 11.80 4.72
CA GLY A 223 8.81 10.91 4.37
C GLY A 223 8.25 10.16 5.58
N PHE A 224 7.23 9.36 5.34
CA PHE A 224 6.52 8.60 6.35
C PHE A 224 6.44 7.11 6.02
N LEU A 225 6.46 6.29 7.05
CA LEU A 225 6.22 4.86 6.97
C LEU A 225 4.95 4.52 7.74
N ALA A 226 4.00 3.86 7.06
CA ALA A 226 2.79 3.35 7.69
C ALA A 226 3.00 1.93 8.21
N ASP A 227 2.74 1.71 9.49
CA ASP A 227 2.54 0.38 10.03
C ASP A 227 1.09 -0.02 9.78
N THR A 228 0.90 -0.96 8.87
CA THR A 228 -0.40 -1.37 8.36
C THR A 228 -0.63 -2.85 8.61
N PRO A 229 -0.98 -3.24 9.83
CA PRO A 229 -1.41 -4.60 10.08
C PRO A 229 -2.74 -4.85 9.32
N GLY A 230 -2.74 -5.71 8.31
CA GLY A 230 -3.96 -6.08 7.58
C GLY A 230 -3.88 -6.11 6.06
N PHE A 231 -2.82 -5.64 5.42
CA PHE A 231 -2.59 -5.86 3.98
C PHE A 231 -2.40 -7.34 3.59
N SER A 232 -2.36 -8.26 4.55
CA SER A 232 -2.23 -9.69 4.29
C SER A 232 -3.54 -10.40 3.93
N LEU A 233 -4.69 -9.74 4.08
CA LEU A 233 -6.02 -10.32 3.87
C LEU A 233 -6.79 -9.52 2.82
N ILE A 234 -6.44 -9.73 1.54
CA ILE A 234 -7.14 -9.13 0.42
C ILE A 234 -8.11 -10.15 -0.14
N ASP A 235 -9.38 -9.86 0.01
CA ASP A 235 -10.48 -10.69 -0.47
C ASP A 235 -11.38 -9.88 -1.40
N PHE A 236 -11.17 -10.04 -2.70
CA PHE A 236 -11.94 -9.37 -3.75
C PHE A 236 -13.41 -9.81 -3.77
N ALA A 237 -13.72 -11.00 -3.31
CA ALA A 237 -15.12 -11.46 -3.22
C ALA A 237 -15.87 -10.70 -2.11
N ARG A 238 -15.15 -10.29 -1.06
CA ARG A 238 -15.75 -9.67 0.13
C ARG A 238 -15.74 -8.14 0.10
N PHE A 239 -14.79 -7.52 -0.60
CA PHE A 239 -14.59 -6.06 -0.61
C PHE A 239 -14.60 -5.51 -2.03
N ASP A 240 -15.20 -4.33 -2.19
CA ASP A 240 -15.24 -3.57 -3.45
C ASP A 240 -14.00 -2.68 -3.54
N PHE A 241 -12.89 -3.25 -4.03
CA PHE A 241 -11.66 -2.48 -4.25
C PHE A 241 -11.77 -1.64 -5.52
N TYR A 242 -12.32 -2.20 -6.59
CA TYR A 242 -12.59 -1.55 -7.87
C TYR A 242 -13.54 -2.42 -8.73
N SER A 243 -14.04 -1.85 -9.84
CA SER A 243 -14.97 -2.54 -10.74
C SER A 243 -14.25 -3.45 -11.73
N LEU A 244 -15.00 -4.36 -12.38
CA LEU A 244 -14.47 -5.20 -13.45
C LEU A 244 -13.92 -4.35 -14.61
N ASP A 245 -14.56 -3.21 -14.89
CA ASP A 245 -14.20 -2.34 -16.02
C ASP A 245 -12.83 -1.64 -15.78
N ASP A 246 -12.43 -1.50 -14.51
CA ASP A 246 -11.13 -0.92 -14.12
C ASP A 246 -9.98 -1.94 -14.14
N LEU A 247 -10.27 -3.26 -14.10
CA LEU A 247 -9.27 -4.30 -13.89
C LEU A 247 -8.12 -4.26 -14.90
N PHE A 248 -8.42 -4.07 -16.19
CA PHE A 248 -7.40 -4.16 -17.24
C PHE A 248 -6.26 -3.17 -17.05
N VAL A 249 -6.58 -1.93 -16.69
CA VAL A 249 -5.59 -0.86 -16.53
C VAL A 249 -4.77 -0.98 -15.25
N THR A 250 -5.18 -1.86 -14.31
CA THR A 250 -4.40 -2.16 -13.09
C THR A 250 -3.23 -3.13 -13.34
N PHE A 251 -3.10 -3.63 -14.56
CA PHE A 251 -1.92 -4.35 -15.04
C PHE A 251 -1.19 -3.46 -16.05
N ARG A 252 -0.26 -2.64 -15.55
CA ARG A 252 0.41 -1.58 -16.37
C ARG A 252 1.03 -2.10 -17.66
N GLU A 253 1.56 -3.33 -17.63
CA GLU A 253 2.12 -4.01 -18.79
C GLU A 253 1.08 -4.41 -19.85
N PHE A 254 -0.22 -4.39 -19.51
CA PHE A 254 -1.31 -4.68 -20.46
C PHE A 254 -1.75 -3.44 -21.22
N VAL A 255 -1.56 -2.25 -20.64
CA VAL A 255 -2.01 -0.97 -21.23
C VAL A 255 -1.57 -0.78 -22.70
N PRO A 256 -0.32 -1.15 -23.09
CA PRO A 256 0.10 -1.07 -24.49
C PRO A 256 -0.70 -1.94 -25.47
N TYR A 257 -1.51 -2.88 -24.99
CA TYR A 257 -2.30 -3.82 -25.79
C TYR A 257 -3.78 -3.46 -25.89
N VAL A 258 -4.21 -2.34 -25.31
CA VAL A 258 -5.60 -1.83 -25.45
C VAL A 258 -5.98 -1.74 -26.92
N GLY A 259 -7.10 -2.37 -27.29
CA GLY A 259 -7.65 -2.34 -28.66
C GLY A 259 -6.84 -3.10 -29.72
N LYS A 260 -5.83 -3.90 -29.32
CA LYS A 260 -4.99 -4.67 -30.27
C LYS A 260 -5.47 -6.09 -30.51
N CYS A 261 -6.46 -6.58 -29.78
CA CYS A 261 -7.06 -7.88 -30.04
C CYS A 261 -7.89 -7.87 -31.31
N ARG A 262 -8.06 -9.03 -31.92
CA ARG A 262 -8.87 -9.20 -33.14
C ARG A 262 -10.34 -8.84 -32.90
N TYR A 263 -10.86 -9.10 -31.69
CA TYR A 263 -12.23 -8.77 -31.28
C TYR A 263 -12.23 -7.63 -30.29
N VAL A 264 -13.16 -6.68 -30.45
CA VAL A 264 -13.27 -5.47 -29.61
C VAL A 264 -13.68 -5.83 -28.18
N ASP A 265 -14.46 -6.88 -28.00
CA ASP A 265 -15.00 -7.38 -26.74
C ASP A 265 -14.16 -8.52 -26.13
N CYS A 266 -12.89 -8.64 -26.54
CA CYS A 266 -11.98 -9.64 -26.02
C CYS A 266 -11.79 -9.47 -24.51
N SER A 267 -12.18 -10.50 -23.75
CA SER A 267 -12.03 -10.50 -22.28
C SER A 267 -10.66 -10.93 -21.80
N HIS A 268 -9.80 -11.43 -22.69
CA HIS A 268 -8.45 -11.97 -22.43
C HIS A 268 -8.43 -13.18 -21.49
N THR A 269 -9.58 -13.84 -21.31
CA THR A 269 -9.71 -14.93 -20.33
C THR A 269 -9.57 -16.34 -20.91
N GLY A 270 -9.85 -16.53 -22.20
CA GLY A 270 -9.81 -17.84 -22.84
C GLY A 270 -9.35 -17.82 -24.28
N GLU A 271 -9.16 -16.64 -24.86
CA GLU A 271 -8.81 -16.47 -26.25
C GLU A 271 -7.34 -16.88 -26.50
N GLY A 272 -7.08 -17.52 -27.64
CA GLY A 272 -5.73 -17.92 -28.06
C GLY A 272 -4.89 -16.77 -28.62
N ALA A 273 -3.61 -17.01 -28.83
CA ALA A 273 -2.65 -16.03 -29.33
C ALA A 273 -2.95 -15.54 -30.75
N ASP A 274 -3.76 -16.29 -31.54
CA ASP A 274 -4.20 -15.92 -32.87
C ASP A 274 -5.25 -14.81 -32.91
N VAL A 275 -5.88 -14.53 -31.75
CA VAL A 275 -6.94 -13.53 -31.62
C VAL A 275 -6.74 -12.54 -30.46
N CYS A 276 -6.01 -12.92 -29.42
CA CYS A 276 -5.78 -12.11 -28.22
C CYS A 276 -4.33 -11.60 -28.16
N ALA A 277 -4.13 -10.30 -28.23
CA ALA A 277 -2.81 -9.67 -28.19
C ALA A 277 -2.06 -9.89 -26.86
N LEU A 278 -2.77 -10.08 -25.73
CA LEU A 278 -2.11 -10.46 -24.47
C LEU A 278 -1.61 -11.91 -24.52
N ALA A 279 -2.40 -12.85 -25.05
CA ALA A 279 -1.98 -14.24 -25.19
C ALA A 279 -0.80 -14.36 -26.15
N GLU A 280 -0.76 -13.56 -27.23
CA GLU A 280 0.41 -13.46 -28.12
C GLU A 280 1.63 -12.92 -27.38
N ALA A 281 1.49 -11.83 -26.61
CA ALA A 281 2.58 -11.23 -25.84
C ALA A 281 3.15 -12.20 -24.78
N VAL A 282 2.30 -13.01 -24.16
CA VAL A 282 2.74 -14.09 -23.26
C VAL A 282 3.51 -15.17 -24.02
N ALA A 283 3.02 -15.61 -25.19
CA ALA A 283 3.70 -16.62 -26.01
C ALA A 283 5.09 -16.14 -26.48
N GLU A 284 5.27 -14.85 -26.69
CA GLU A 284 6.52 -14.20 -27.05
C GLU A 284 7.41 -13.83 -25.85
N GLY A 285 6.99 -14.11 -24.63
CA GLY A 285 7.73 -13.80 -23.40
C GLY A 285 7.79 -12.30 -23.03
N ARG A 286 6.95 -11.46 -23.63
CA ARG A 286 6.84 -10.01 -23.32
C ARG A 286 6.00 -9.74 -22.07
N ILE A 287 5.16 -10.68 -21.68
CA ILE A 287 4.34 -10.67 -20.46
C ILE A 287 4.54 -12.02 -19.77
N ALA A 288 4.74 -12.01 -18.46
CA ALA A 288 4.84 -13.25 -17.70
C ALA A 288 3.49 -14.00 -17.67
N THR A 289 3.52 -15.32 -17.87
CA THR A 289 2.32 -16.17 -17.88
C THR A 289 1.51 -16.02 -16.59
N SER A 290 2.18 -15.99 -15.44
CA SER A 290 1.53 -15.84 -14.12
C SER A 290 0.73 -14.54 -13.99
N ARG A 291 1.15 -13.46 -14.63
CA ARG A 291 0.44 -12.17 -14.63
C ARG A 291 -0.89 -12.27 -15.37
N LEU A 292 -0.92 -12.93 -16.53
CA LEU A 292 -2.17 -13.17 -17.26
C LEU A 292 -3.08 -14.14 -16.50
N GLU A 293 -2.52 -15.15 -15.83
CA GLU A 293 -3.29 -16.06 -14.98
C GLU A 293 -3.92 -15.35 -13.78
N SER A 294 -3.17 -14.48 -13.11
CA SER A 294 -3.68 -13.66 -12.01
C SER A 294 -4.79 -12.71 -12.47
N TYR A 295 -4.63 -12.06 -13.63
CA TYR A 295 -5.67 -11.24 -14.24
C TYR A 295 -6.96 -12.06 -14.45
N ARG A 296 -6.87 -13.24 -15.06
CA ARG A 296 -7.99 -14.13 -15.30
C ARG A 296 -8.70 -14.56 -14.03
N SER A 297 -7.93 -14.86 -12.99
CA SER A 297 -8.48 -15.20 -11.67
C SER A 297 -9.28 -14.03 -11.08
N ILE A 298 -8.70 -12.82 -11.08
CA ILE A 298 -9.37 -11.62 -10.56
C ILE A 298 -10.62 -11.29 -11.40
N TYR A 299 -10.51 -11.36 -12.74
CA TYR A 299 -11.61 -11.14 -13.67
C TYR A 299 -12.82 -12.02 -13.33
N ASN A 300 -12.59 -13.32 -13.14
CA ASN A 300 -13.66 -14.28 -12.81
C ASN A 300 -14.33 -13.95 -11.47
N VAL A 301 -13.55 -13.53 -10.46
CA VAL A 301 -14.12 -13.12 -9.16
C VAL A 301 -15.00 -11.88 -9.32
N LEU A 302 -14.52 -10.84 -10.02
CA LEU A 302 -15.26 -9.60 -10.20
C LEU A 302 -16.49 -9.77 -11.10
N LYS A 303 -16.39 -10.60 -12.15
CA LYS A 303 -17.52 -10.93 -13.03
C LYS A 303 -18.65 -11.60 -12.27
N ASN A 304 -18.33 -12.61 -11.49
CA ASN A 304 -19.34 -13.34 -10.69
C ASN A 304 -19.99 -12.44 -9.65
N LYS A 305 -19.25 -11.48 -9.05
CA LYS A 305 -19.79 -10.51 -8.10
C LYS A 305 -20.83 -9.60 -8.76
N LYS A 306 -20.56 -9.08 -9.95
CA LYS A 306 -21.48 -8.22 -10.73
C LYS A 306 -22.79 -8.95 -11.09
N GLU A 307 -22.78 -10.29 -11.18
CA GLU A 307 -23.97 -11.10 -11.47
C GLU A 307 -24.86 -11.33 -10.23
N TYR A 308 -24.30 -11.27 -9.02
CA TYR A 308 -25.07 -11.45 -7.76
C TYR A 308 -25.67 -10.14 -7.22
N ASP A 309 -25.20 -8.96 -7.67
CA ASP A 309 -25.70 -7.64 -7.27
C ASP A 309 -26.85 -7.14 -8.18
N LYS A 310 -27.34 -7.98 -9.09
CA LYS A 310 -28.53 -7.77 -9.94
C LYS A 310 -29.73 -8.60 -9.43
#